data_9e9a82e78d3efe19d80a8a34e7653b30
#
_entry.id   9e9a82e78d3efe19d80a8a34e7653b30
#
_cell.length_a   1.000
_cell.length_b   1.000
_cell.length_c   1.000
_cell.angle_alpha   90.00
_cell.angle_beta   90.00
_cell.angle_gamma   90.00
#
_symmetry.space_group_name_H-M   'P 1'
#
loop_
_entity.id
_entity.type
_entity.pdbx_description
1 polymer ?
#
loop_
_entity_poly.entity_id
_entity_poly.type
_entity_poly.pdbx_seq_one_letter_code
_entity_poly.pdbx_strand_id
1 'polypeptide(L)'
;MQESEKLARAWIDGWNAGKPDDIPLATDFVHSSPFGTVSGREKYLDWVRPLAEKNVTSLKIIRTVSSDSESAIWFEMGTPNGVVQCCDWVKIERGKIIAINSFYDATNLRE
;
A
#
# COMPACT_ATOMS: atom_id res chain seq x y z
N MET A 1 18.00 1.37 9.20
CA MET A 1 16.55 1.33 8.89
C MET A 1 16.04 -0.07 9.15
N GLN A 2 14.92 -0.20 9.84
CA GLN A 2 14.27 -1.49 10.05
C GLN A 2 13.86 -2.11 8.72
N GLU A 3 13.94 -3.43 8.60
CA GLU A 3 13.50 -4.15 7.41
C GLU A 3 12.02 -3.86 7.08
N SER A 4 11.17 -3.80 8.11
CA SER A 4 9.75 -3.50 7.92
C SER A 4 9.54 -2.10 7.33
N GLU A 5 10.30 -1.12 7.76
CA GLU A 5 10.22 0.23 7.19
C GLU A 5 10.70 0.24 5.75
N LYS A 6 11.79 -0.46 5.46
CA LYS A 6 12.32 -0.58 4.11
C LYS A 6 11.29 -1.15 3.14
N LEU A 7 10.59 -2.21 3.54
CA LEU A 7 9.57 -2.82 2.72
C LEU A 7 8.30 -1.96 2.62
N ALA A 8 7.93 -1.25 3.70
CA ALA A 8 6.81 -0.31 3.65
C ALA A 8 7.09 0.83 2.67
N ARG A 9 8.33 1.34 2.64
CA ARG A 9 8.71 2.36 1.66
C ARG A 9 8.71 1.81 0.24
N ALA A 10 9.12 0.55 0.06
CA ALA A 10 9.06 -0.10 -1.27
C ALA A 10 7.62 -0.22 -1.77
N TRP A 11 6.67 -0.44 -0.87
CA TRP A 11 5.24 -0.44 -1.18
C TRP A 11 4.81 0.92 -1.77
N ILE A 12 5.15 2.01 -1.09
CA ILE A 12 4.83 3.36 -1.56
C ILE A 12 5.55 3.67 -2.88
N ASP A 13 6.83 3.32 -2.99
CA ASP A 13 7.61 3.59 -4.20
C ASP A 13 7.06 2.84 -5.41
N GLY A 14 6.61 1.61 -5.23
CA GLY A 14 6.02 0.82 -6.31
C GLY A 14 4.75 1.45 -6.85
N TRP A 15 3.91 1.96 -5.96
CA TRP A 15 2.71 2.70 -6.36
C TRP A 15 3.05 4.01 -7.08
N ASN A 16 4.02 4.78 -6.55
CA ASN A 16 4.44 6.04 -7.17
C ASN A 16 5.03 5.84 -8.55
N ALA A 17 5.73 4.73 -8.77
CA ALA A 17 6.32 4.41 -10.04
C ALA A 17 5.32 3.82 -11.04
N GLY A 18 4.09 3.52 -10.61
CA GLY A 18 3.11 2.83 -11.45
C GLY A 18 3.50 1.38 -11.72
N LYS A 19 4.30 0.79 -10.83
CA LYS A 19 4.84 -0.57 -10.98
C LYS A 19 4.54 -1.42 -9.76
N PRO A 20 3.26 -1.73 -9.48
CA PRO A 20 2.91 -2.55 -8.32
C PRO A 20 3.52 -3.95 -8.38
N ASP A 21 3.83 -4.44 -9.57
CA ASP A 21 4.48 -5.75 -9.75
C ASP A 21 5.89 -5.80 -9.14
N ASP A 22 6.55 -4.64 -8.98
CA ASP A 22 7.90 -4.57 -8.41
C ASP A 22 7.92 -4.59 -6.88
N ILE A 23 6.75 -4.50 -6.25
CA ILE A 23 6.65 -4.53 -4.80
C ILE A 23 6.91 -5.95 -4.30
N PRO A 24 7.75 -6.14 -3.26
CA PRO A 24 8.09 -7.48 -2.77
C PRO A 24 6.96 -8.10 -1.93
N LEU A 25 5.90 -8.54 -2.59
CA LEU A 25 4.74 -9.17 -1.95
C LEU A 25 4.92 -10.69 -1.88
N ALA A 26 4.54 -11.28 -0.74
CA ALA A 26 4.50 -12.74 -0.61
C ALA A 26 3.39 -13.33 -1.49
N THR A 27 3.54 -14.58 -1.88
CA THR A 27 2.54 -15.27 -2.72
C THR A 27 1.15 -15.26 -2.08
N ASP A 28 1.09 -15.43 -0.76
CA ASP A 28 -0.15 -15.45 0.02
C ASP A 28 -0.50 -14.08 0.63
N PHE A 29 0.04 -13.02 0.08
CA PHE A 29 -0.23 -11.65 0.52
C PHE A 29 -1.72 -11.35 0.64
N VAL A 30 -2.10 -10.63 1.70
CA VAL A 30 -3.49 -10.20 1.94
C VAL A 30 -3.54 -8.69 2.08
N HIS A 31 -4.44 -8.06 1.36
CA HIS A 31 -4.69 -6.62 1.46
C HIS A 31 -6.10 -6.35 1.93
N SER A 32 -6.22 -5.61 3.02
CA SER A 32 -7.52 -5.17 3.56
C SER A 32 -7.60 -3.65 3.48
N SER A 33 -8.71 -3.13 3.02
CA SER A 33 -8.93 -1.69 2.84
C SER A 33 -10.41 -1.36 3.02
N PRO A 34 -10.81 -0.08 2.97
CA PRO A 34 -12.23 0.27 2.95
C PRO A 34 -13.04 -0.37 1.82
N PHE A 35 -12.38 -0.84 0.75
CA PHE A 35 -13.03 -1.53 -0.36
C PHE A 35 -13.19 -3.04 -0.15
N GLY A 36 -12.65 -3.58 0.94
CA GLY A 36 -12.74 -5.00 1.25
C GLY A 36 -11.37 -5.67 1.36
N THR A 37 -11.38 -6.99 1.36
CA THR A 37 -10.17 -7.80 1.51
C THR A 37 -9.91 -8.60 0.26
N VAL A 38 -8.66 -8.57 -0.20
CA VAL A 38 -8.19 -9.35 -1.34
C VAL A 38 -7.08 -10.27 -0.86
N SER A 39 -7.24 -11.58 -1.06
CA SER A 39 -6.27 -12.59 -0.64
C SER A 39 -5.53 -13.14 -1.85
N GLY A 40 -4.20 -13.17 -1.77
CA GLY A 40 -3.34 -13.67 -2.81
C GLY A 40 -2.70 -12.54 -3.62
N ARG A 41 -1.39 -12.69 -3.84
CA ARG A 41 -0.60 -11.69 -4.57
C ARG A 41 -1.15 -11.43 -5.98
N GLU A 42 -1.40 -12.47 -6.75
CA GLU A 42 -1.84 -12.32 -8.14
C GLU A 42 -3.22 -11.67 -8.23
N LYS A 43 -4.12 -12.05 -7.35
CA LYS A 43 -5.46 -11.47 -7.29
C LYS A 43 -5.41 -9.98 -6.95
N TYR A 44 -4.57 -9.63 -5.99
CA TYR A 44 -4.36 -8.24 -5.62
C TYR A 44 -3.79 -7.44 -6.80
N LEU A 45 -2.74 -7.96 -7.46
CA LEU A 45 -2.11 -7.26 -8.58
C LEU A 45 -3.07 -7.08 -9.76
N ASP A 46 -3.88 -8.08 -10.07
CA ASP A 46 -4.90 -7.96 -11.13
C ASP A 46 -5.88 -6.83 -10.85
N TRP A 47 -6.22 -6.66 -9.57
CA TRP A 47 -7.17 -5.61 -9.18
C TRP A 47 -6.53 -4.22 -9.23
N VAL A 48 -5.28 -4.06 -8.79
CA VAL A 48 -4.67 -2.73 -8.63
C VAL A 48 -3.97 -2.19 -9.87
N ARG A 49 -3.56 -3.04 -10.81
CA ARG A 49 -2.86 -2.56 -12.01
C ARG A 49 -3.60 -1.42 -12.72
N PRO A 50 -4.91 -1.55 -13.00
CA PRO A 50 -5.63 -0.44 -13.63
C PRO A 50 -5.77 0.78 -12.71
N LEU A 51 -5.87 0.57 -11.40
CA LEU A 51 -6.04 1.66 -10.44
C LEU A 51 -4.76 2.48 -10.29
N ALA A 52 -3.61 1.82 -10.31
CA ALA A 52 -2.31 2.48 -10.20
C ALA A 52 -2.06 3.45 -11.36
N GLU A 53 -2.64 3.18 -12.51
CA GLU A 53 -2.48 4.04 -13.69
C GLU A 53 -3.43 5.24 -13.70
N LYS A 54 -4.59 5.14 -13.05
CA LYS A 54 -5.68 6.11 -13.26
C LYS A 54 -6.05 6.95 -12.05
N ASN A 55 -6.04 6.37 -10.86
CA ASN A 55 -6.67 6.97 -9.69
C ASN A 55 -5.71 7.56 -8.67
N VAL A 56 -4.44 7.21 -8.75
CA VAL A 56 -3.43 7.68 -7.80
C VAL A 56 -2.41 8.53 -8.56
N THR A 57 -2.31 9.80 -8.18
CA THR A 57 -1.36 10.71 -8.82
C THR A 57 -0.03 10.75 -8.09
N SER A 58 -0.05 10.63 -6.77
CA SER A 58 1.17 10.61 -5.95
C SER A 58 0.87 10.09 -4.55
N LEU A 59 1.87 9.47 -3.93
CA LEU A 59 1.84 9.10 -2.51
C LEU A 59 3.04 9.78 -1.86
N LYS A 60 2.79 10.57 -0.81
CA LYS A 60 3.83 11.30 -0.10
C LYS A 60 3.90 10.83 1.35
N ILE A 61 5.01 10.22 1.73
CA ILE A 61 5.21 9.72 3.10
C ILE A 61 5.36 10.90 4.06
N ILE A 62 4.59 10.87 5.14
CA ILE A 62 4.65 11.88 6.20
C ILE A 62 5.45 11.34 7.39
N ARG A 63 5.11 10.14 7.89
CA ARG A 63 5.79 9.53 9.03
C ARG A 63 5.72 8.01 8.95
N THR A 64 6.71 7.38 9.56
CA THR A 64 6.72 5.93 9.76
C THR A 64 7.00 5.63 11.23
N VAL A 65 6.42 4.54 11.72
CA VAL A 65 6.72 3.94 13.02
C VAL A 65 6.91 2.46 12.77
N SER A 66 8.07 1.92 13.13
CA SER A 66 8.44 0.57 12.71
C SER A 66 9.02 -0.24 13.85
N SER A 67 8.72 -1.54 13.84
CA SER A 67 9.37 -2.57 14.64
C SER A 67 10.07 -3.54 13.68
N ASP A 68 10.60 -4.66 14.18
CA ASP A 68 11.30 -5.64 13.35
C ASP A 68 10.41 -6.22 12.24
N SER A 69 9.13 -6.44 12.53
CA SER A 69 8.23 -7.17 11.62
C SER A 69 7.03 -6.37 11.13
N GLU A 70 6.82 -5.17 11.66
CA GLU A 70 5.66 -4.36 11.32
C GLU A 70 6.04 -2.88 11.19
N SER A 71 5.37 -2.19 10.26
CA SER A 71 5.55 -0.76 10.08
C SER A 71 4.20 -0.11 9.84
N ALA A 72 3.94 0.99 10.54
CA ALA A 72 2.82 1.86 10.23
C ALA A 72 3.37 3.04 9.43
N ILE A 73 2.76 3.33 8.30
CA ILE A 73 3.20 4.40 7.41
C ILE A 73 2.03 5.35 7.13
N TRP A 74 2.20 6.60 7.56
CA TRP A 74 1.25 7.68 7.29
C TRP A 74 1.70 8.39 6.03
N PHE A 75 0.80 8.51 5.05
CA PHE A 75 1.11 9.18 3.81
C PHE A 75 -0.11 9.95 3.28
N GLU A 76 0.15 10.89 2.40
CA GLU A 76 -0.87 11.61 1.66
C GLU A 76 -0.99 11.04 0.27
N MET A 77 -2.22 10.74 -0.14
CA MET A 77 -2.52 10.23 -1.47
C MET A 77 -3.16 11.33 -2.30
N GLY A 78 -2.50 11.72 -3.40
CA GLY A 78 -3.07 12.65 -4.35
C GLY A 78 -4.06 11.93 -5.26
N THR A 79 -5.24 12.50 -5.41
CA THR A 79 -6.29 11.97 -6.30
C THR A 79 -6.86 13.12 -7.14
N PRO A 80 -7.61 12.81 -8.21
CA PRO A 80 -8.29 13.86 -8.98
C PRO A 80 -9.22 14.73 -8.15
N ASN A 81 -9.71 14.22 -7.02
CA ASN A 81 -10.64 14.93 -6.14
C ASN A 81 -9.96 15.59 -4.94
N GLY A 82 -8.63 15.60 -4.90
CA GLY A 82 -7.86 16.21 -3.83
C GLY A 82 -6.98 15.22 -3.08
N VAL A 83 -6.46 15.64 -1.94
CA VAL A 83 -5.53 14.85 -1.13
C VAL A 83 -6.29 14.07 -0.06
N VAL A 84 -5.97 12.79 0.09
CA VAL A 84 -6.54 11.90 1.10
C VAL A 84 -5.45 11.48 2.07
N GLN A 85 -5.72 11.61 3.38
CA GLN A 85 -4.81 11.12 4.40
C GLN A 85 -4.97 9.62 4.55
N CYS A 86 -3.85 8.90 4.52
CA CYS A 86 -3.83 7.44 4.56
C CYS A 86 -2.86 6.94 5.61
N CYS A 87 -3.18 5.79 6.20
CA CYS A 87 -2.24 5.05 7.03
C CYS A 87 -2.30 3.58 6.65
N ASP A 88 -1.15 3.01 6.31
CA ASP A 88 -1.04 1.58 6.01
C ASP A 88 -0.29 0.88 7.13
N TRP A 89 -0.82 -0.23 7.59
CA TRP A 89 -0.16 -1.11 8.54
C TRP A 89 0.42 -2.29 7.75
N VAL A 90 1.75 -2.36 7.72
CA VAL A 90 2.50 -3.32 6.90
C VAL A 90 3.11 -4.39 7.77
N LYS A 91 2.85 -5.66 7.45
CA LYS A 91 3.48 -6.81 8.12
C LYS A 91 4.40 -7.51 7.15
N ILE A 92 5.59 -7.88 7.63
CA ILE A 92 6.57 -8.57 6.81
C ILE A 92 6.99 -9.89 7.43
N GLU A 93 7.44 -10.80 6.56
CA GLU A 93 8.03 -12.07 6.97
C GLU A 93 8.98 -12.53 5.86
N ARG A 94 10.18 -12.93 6.24
CA ARG A 94 11.18 -13.50 5.31
C ARG A 94 11.48 -12.61 4.11
N GLY A 95 11.58 -11.29 4.34
CA GLY A 95 11.91 -10.33 3.30
C GLY A 95 10.77 -9.99 2.34
N LYS A 96 9.55 -10.39 2.68
CA LYS A 96 8.36 -10.12 1.87
C LYS A 96 7.26 -9.47 2.69
N ILE A 97 6.41 -8.71 2.05
CA ILE A 97 5.21 -8.16 2.67
C ILE A 97 4.13 -9.24 2.65
N ILE A 98 3.65 -9.64 3.83
CA ILE A 98 2.63 -10.69 3.96
C ILE A 98 1.22 -10.14 4.09
N ALA A 99 1.09 -8.92 4.61
CA ALA A 99 -0.23 -8.31 4.78
C ALA A 99 -0.11 -6.79 4.87
N ILE A 100 -1.09 -6.11 4.34
CA ILE A 100 -1.26 -4.67 4.55
C ILE A 100 -2.72 -4.39 4.88
N ASN A 101 -2.93 -3.60 5.94
CA ASN A 101 -4.23 -3.02 6.25
C ASN A 101 -4.16 -1.53 5.95
N SER A 102 -4.99 -1.06 5.04
CA SER A 102 -5.04 0.33 4.61
C SER A 102 -6.22 1.04 5.24
N PHE A 103 -5.95 2.21 5.82
CA PHE A 103 -6.96 3.04 6.50
C PHE A 103 -7.01 4.41 5.84
N TYR A 104 -8.14 4.73 5.24
CA TYR A 104 -8.39 6.04 4.63
C TYR A 104 -9.88 6.23 4.39
N ASP A 105 -10.28 7.48 4.22
CA ASP A 105 -11.67 7.79 3.87
C ASP A 105 -11.87 7.57 2.37
N ALA A 106 -12.68 6.59 2.02
CA ALA A 106 -12.92 6.22 0.62
C ALA A 106 -14.17 6.90 0.03
N THR A 107 -14.80 7.80 0.76
CA THR A 107 -16.06 8.43 0.32
C THR A 107 -15.95 9.06 -1.07
N ASN A 108 -14.87 9.81 -1.32
CA ASN A 108 -14.65 10.50 -2.59
C ASN A 108 -13.89 9.67 -3.62
N LEU A 109 -13.56 8.43 -3.33
CA LEU A 109 -12.85 7.51 -4.22
C LEU A 109 -13.80 6.52 -4.90
N ARG A 110 -15.05 6.47 -4.46
CA ARG A 110 -16.07 5.59 -5.03
C ARG A 110 -16.79 6.29 -6.16
N GLU A 111 -17.06 5.55 -7.18
CA GLU A 111 -17.87 6.03 -8.30
C GLU A 111 -19.33 5.68 -8.11
#